data_f69c7e656cc339af0b3c1fd5290ee508
#
_entry.id   f69c7e656cc339af0b3c1fd5290ee508
#
_cell.length_a   1.000
_cell.length_b   1.000
_cell.length_c   1.000
_cell.angle_alpha   90.00
_cell.angle_beta   90.00
_cell.angle_gamma   90.00
#
_symmetry.space_group_name_H-M   'P 1'
#
loop_
_entity.id
_entity.type
_entity.pdbx_description
1 polymer ?
#
loop_
_entity_poly.entity_id
_entity_poly.type
_entity_poly.pdbx_seq_one_letter_code
_entity_poly.pdbx_strand_id
1 'polypeptide(L)'
;MKALFDLEKINELKKEELKFECKNCLNIFLGDKRAVKRSLGLIKGHGRNKIDYCSTKCQREYEERFSTVECKCSSCEIPLVKRKSELKKSKTGNLFCSKKCSAEFNNRNKKVGVRRSKLENWIESELCDKYDFEIIFNGKDAIGSELDIYIPSLKLAFELNGIFHYEAIYGDDKLNSIKNNDRIKFQSCLNNKIELCVINTTESKNFKPERDIKYLKIIENIIEEKIWRE
;
A
#
# COMPACT_ATOMS: atom_id res chain seq x y z
N MET A 1 24.47 -15.10 -27.17
CA MET A 1 24.85 -14.84 -28.59
C MET A 1 25.49 -16.11 -29.15
N LYS A 2 24.99 -16.63 -30.28
CA LYS A 2 25.61 -17.77 -31.00
C LYS A 2 26.07 -17.25 -32.35
N ALA A 3 27.34 -16.89 -32.45
CA ALA A 3 27.97 -16.45 -33.67
C ALA A 3 28.36 -17.70 -34.51
N LEU A 4 28.22 -17.60 -35.82
CA LEU A 4 28.60 -18.64 -36.76
C LEU A 4 29.94 -18.33 -37.49
N PHE A 5 30.75 -17.52 -36.82
CA PHE A 5 32.07 -17.08 -37.27
C PHE A 5 33.01 -16.90 -36.09
N ASP A 6 34.30 -16.79 -36.35
CA ASP A 6 35.30 -16.50 -35.32
C ASP A 6 35.22 -15.05 -34.86
N LEU A 7 34.86 -14.84 -33.58
CA LEU A 7 34.68 -13.53 -32.96
C LEU A 7 36.01 -12.73 -32.88
N GLU A 8 37.16 -13.39 -32.84
CA GLU A 8 38.46 -12.74 -32.78
C GLU A 8 38.77 -12.00 -34.08
N LYS A 9 38.26 -12.52 -35.20
CA LYS A 9 38.45 -11.96 -36.58
C LYS A 9 37.43 -10.86 -36.93
N ILE A 10 36.63 -10.39 -36.03
CA ILE A 10 35.52 -9.44 -36.28
C ILE A 10 35.95 -8.18 -37.05
N ASN A 11 37.19 -7.74 -36.88
CA ASN A 11 37.70 -6.57 -37.57
C ASN A 11 37.92 -6.78 -39.06
N GLU A 12 38.23 -8.00 -39.48
CA GLU A 12 38.56 -8.39 -40.83
C GLU A 12 37.32 -8.79 -41.65
N LEU A 13 36.24 -9.27 -40.97
CA LEU A 13 35.03 -9.79 -41.60
C LEU A 13 34.20 -8.70 -42.26
N LYS A 14 33.62 -9.00 -43.43
CA LYS A 14 32.62 -8.19 -44.10
C LYS A 14 31.25 -8.37 -43.42
N LYS A 15 30.29 -7.45 -43.72
CA LYS A 15 28.96 -7.50 -43.14
C LYS A 15 28.20 -8.79 -43.43
N GLU A 16 28.35 -9.33 -44.62
CA GLU A 16 27.70 -10.55 -45.10
C GLU A 16 28.19 -11.82 -44.37
N GLU A 17 29.33 -11.72 -43.70
CA GLU A 17 29.96 -12.82 -42.97
C GLU A 17 29.54 -12.85 -41.50
N LEU A 18 28.90 -11.76 -40.99
CA LEU A 18 28.45 -11.63 -39.60
C LEU A 18 27.14 -12.37 -39.38
N LYS A 19 27.16 -13.69 -39.48
CA LYS A 19 25.99 -14.56 -39.33
C LYS A 19 25.80 -15.02 -37.90
N PHE A 20 24.56 -14.92 -37.41
CA PHE A 20 24.16 -15.35 -36.08
C PHE A 20 22.95 -16.25 -36.14
N GLU A 21 22.83 -17.17 -35.20
CA GLU A 21 21.63 -17.97 -35.00
C GLU A 21 20.72 -17.30 -33.96
N CYS A 22 19.46 -17.10 -34.31
CA CYS A 22 18.45 -16.50 -33.42
C CYS A 22 18.10 -17.48 -32.28
N LYS A 23 18.15 -17.04 -31.04
CA LYS A 23 17.79 -17.86 -29.88
C LYS A 23 16.33 -18.30 -29.85
N ASN A 24 15.43 -17.58 -30.54
CA ASN A 24 14.00 -17.91 -30.55
C ASN A 24 13.60 -18.82 -31.70
N CYS A 25 13.89 -18.41 -32.95
CA CYS A 25 13.43 -19.12 -34.15
C CYS A 25 14.51 -19.98 -34.81
N LEU A 26 15.75 -19.98 -34.30
CA LEU A 26 16.91 -20.67 -34.79
C LEU A 26 17.35 -20.27 -36.23
N ASN A 27 16.64 -19.34 -36.86
CA ASN A 27 17.02 -18.84 -38.19
C ASN A 27 18.32 -18.04 -38.12
N ILE A 28 19.09 -18.14 -39.21
CA ILE A 28 20.33 -17.39 -39.39
C ILE A 28 19.97 -15.96 -39.81
N PHE A 29 20.61 -14.98 -39.21
CA PHE A 29 20.46 -13.56 -39.56
C PHE A 29 21.81 -12.84 -39.57
N LEU A 30 21.89 -11.74 -40.28
CA LEU A 30 23.08 -10.90 -40.35
C LEU A 30 23.08 -9.87 -39.17
N GLY A 31 24.21 -9.80 -38.51
CA GLY A 31 24.39 -8.83 -37.41
C GLY A 31 25.01 -7.51 -37.88
N ASP A 32 24.84 -6.47 -37.09
CA ASP A 32 25.54 -5.19 -37.26
C ASP A 32 26.91 -5.21 -36.57
N LYS A 33 27.96 -4.87 -37.28
CA LYS A 33 29.35 -4.91 -36.79
C LYS A 33 29.59 -4.06 -35.56
N ARG A 34 28.91 -2.90 -35.46
CA ARG A 34 28.99 -2.00 -34.29
C ARG A 34 28.27 -2.62 -33.07
N ALA A 35 27.13 -3.24 -33.31
CA ALA A 35 26.39 -3.93 -32.26
C ALA A 35 27.18 -5.11 -31.68
N VAL A 36 27.86 -5.89 -32.56
CA VAL A 36 28.75 -6.97 -32.15
C VAL A 36 29.90 -6.44 -31.30
N LYS A 37 30.61 -5.42 -31.77
CA LYS A 37 31.74 -4.83 -31.02
C LYS A 37 31.31 -4.25 -29.66
N ARG A 38 30.11 -3.66 -29.57
CA ARG A 38 29.55 -3.23 -28.27
C ARG A 38 29.23 -4.40 -27.34
N SER A 39 28.63 -5.46 -27.90
CA SER A 39 28.33 -6.69 -27.14
C SER A 39 29.58 -7.38 -26.59
N LEU A 40 30.72 -7.26 -27.29
CA LEU A 40 32.02 -7.74 -26.85
C LEU A 40 32.78 -6.76 -25.97
N GLY A 41 32.22 -5.57 -25.68
CA GLY A 41 32.90 -4.53 -24.89
C GLY A 41 34.06 -3.82 -25.62
N LEU A 42 34.22 -4.03 -26.92
CA LEU A 42 35.30 -3.43 -27.71
C LEU A 42 35.11 -1.96 -28.03
N ILE A 43 33.86 -1.46 -27.94
CA ILE A 43 33.54 -0.04 -28.10
C ILE A 43 32.51 0.40 -27.06
N LYS A 44 32.65 1.63 -26.56
CA LYS A 44 31.66 2.28 -25.69
C LYS A 44 30.54 2.91 -26.52
N GLY A 45 29.32 2.92 -26.04
CA GLY A 45 28.20 3.62 -26.69
C GLY A 45 26.84 3.21 -26.16
N HIS A 46 25.86 4.12 -26.33
CA HIS A 46 24.45 3.86 -26.01
C HIS A 46 23.79 3.10 -27.16
N GLY A 47 23.14 1.97 -26.87
CA GLY A 47 22.42 1.17 -27.86
C GLY A 47 22.15 -0.26 -27.40
N ARG A 48 21.32 -1.00 -28.15
CA ARG A 48 21.02 -2.40 -27.84
C ARG A 48 22.27 -3.27 -28.08
N ASN A 49 22.79 -3.85 -27.01
CA ASN A 49 23.97 -4.72 -27.07
C ASN A 49 23.62 -6.19 -27.34
N LYS A 50 22.34 -6.52 -27.64
CA LYS A 50 21.90 -7.90 -27.77
C LYS A 50 21.77 -8.31 -29.25
N ILE A 51 22.66 -9.18 -29.69
CA ILE A 51 22.62 -9.83 -31.00
C ILE A 51 22.20 -11.31 -30.83
N ASP A 52 21.19 -11.49 -29.97
CA ASP A 52 20.70 -12.84 -29.69
C ASP A 52 19.45 -13.20 -30.51
N TYR A 53 18.85 -12.21 -31.19
CA TYR A 53 17.57 -12.35 -31.86
C TYR A 53 17.58 -11.65 -33.23
N CYS A 54 16.94 -12.28 -34.24
CA CYS A 54 16.83 -11.72 -35.58
C CYS A 54 15.88 -10.51 -35.66
N SER A 55 14.98 -10.38 -34.71
CA SER A 55 14.01 -9.30 -34.64
C SER A 55 13.58 -8.99 -33.19
N THR A 56 12.97 -7.82 -32.98
CA THR A 56 12.35 -7.44 -31.70
C THR A 56 11.17 -8.36 -31.34
N LYS A 57 10.49 -8.93 -32.37
CA LYS A 57 9.42 -9.90 -32.18
C LYS A 57 9.98 -11.19 -31.56
N CYS A 58 11.03 -11.76 -32.15
CA CYS A 58 11.69 -12.95 -31.61
C CYS A 58 12.25 -12.73 -30.20
N GLN A 59 12.79 -11.55 -29.91
CA GLN A 59 13.24 -11.22 -28.55
C GLN A 59 12.07 -11.24 -27.57
N ARG A 60 10.95 -10.60 -27.92
CA ARG A 60 9.77 -10.54 -27.05
C ARG A 60 9.18 -11.91 -26.78
N GLU A 61 8.99 -12.73 -27.83
CA GLU A 61 8.46 -14.08 -27.71
C GLU A 61 9.35 -14.98 -26.82
N TYR A 62 10.68 -14.87 -26.99
CA TYR A 62 11.62 -15.60 -26.15
C TYR A 62 11.55 -15.14 -24.69
N GLU A 63 11.58 -13.82 -24.46
CA GLU A 63 11.49 -13.25 -23.12
C GLU A 63 10.15 -13.59 -22.44
N GLU A 64 9.04 -13.58 -23.16
CA GLU A 64 7.72 -14.00 -22.64
C GLU A 64 7.74 -15.47 -22.22
N ARG A 65 8.29 -16.36 -23.05
CA ARG A 65 8.36 -17.82 -22.78
C ARG A 65 9.16 -18.17 -21.53
N PHE A 66 10.27 -17.47 -21.28
CA PHE A 66 11.20 -17.80 -20.19
C PHE A 66 11.10 -16.87 -18.98
N SER A 67 10.44 -15.73 -19.11
CA SER A 67 10.28 -14.77 -18.01
C SER A 67 8.94 -14.87 -17.30
N THR A 68 8.02 -15.68 -17.81
CA THR A 68 6.72 -15.92 -17.17
C THR A 68 6.74 -17.17 -16.30
N VAL A 69 5.81 -17.24 -15.39
CA VAL A 69 5.57 -18.39 -14.51
C VAL A 69 4.07 -18.54 -14.31
N GLU A 70 3.63 -19.78 -14.30
CA GLU A 70 2.27 -20.13 -13.92
C GLU A 70 2.13 -20.05 -12.40
N CYS A 71 1.09 -19.43 -11.93
CA CYS A 71 0.77 -19.27 -10.52
C CYS A 71 -0.75 -19.19 -10.34
N LYS A 72 -1.21 -19.11 -9.10
CA LYS A 72 -2.64 -18.93 -8.78
C LYS A 72 -2.89 -17.57 -8.16
N CYS A 73 -4.09 -17.05 -8.37
CA CYS A 73 -4.55 -15.86 -7.65
C CYS A 73 -4.68 -16.16 -6.16
N SER A 74 -4.02 -15.36 -5.32
CA SER A 74 -4.06 -15.55 -3.86
C SER A 74 -5.45 -15.32 -3.23
N SER A 75 -6.42 -14.80 -3.98
CA SER A 75 -7.78 -14.54 -3.49
C SER A 75 -8.82 -15.55 -4.03
N CYS A 76 -8.83 -15.82 -5.33
CA CYS A 76 -9.85 -16.64 -6.00
C CYS A 76 -9.29 -17.94 -6.63
N GLU A 77 -7.99 -18.21 -6.47
CA GLU A 77 -7.27 -19.40 -6.92
C GLU A 77 -7.26 -19.65 -8.44
N ILE A 78 -7.82 -18.73 -9.24
CA ILE A 78 -7.80 -18.82 -10.70
C ILE A 78 -6.35 -18.87 -11.19
N PRO A 79 -6.01 -19.79 -12.15
CA PRO A 79 -4.69 -19.85 -12.75
C PRO A 79 -4.31 -18.54 -13.44
N LEU A 80 -3.06 -18.11 -13.26
CA LEU A 80 -2.49 -16.88 -13.81
C LEU A 80 -1.14 -17.17 -14.44
N VAL A 81 -0.82 -16.40 -15.48
CA VAL A 81 0.54 -16.32 -16.02
C VAL A 81 1.09 -14.92 -15.66
N LYS A 82 2.14 -14.88 -14.86
CA LYS A 82 2.77 -13.63 -14.40
C LYS A 82 4.25 -13.60 -14.74
N ARG A 83 4.81 -12.41 -14.89
CA ARG A 83 6.25 -12.26 -15.11
C ARG A 83 7.03 -12.55 -13.83
N LYS A 84 8.15 -13.23 -13.94
CA LYS A 84 9.06 -13.47 -12.78
C LYS A 84 9.46 -12.19 -12.06
N SER A 85 9.52 -11.05 -12.79
CA SER A 85 9.79 -9.74 -12.21
C SER A 85 8.66 -9.23 -11.31
N GLU A 86 7.41 -9.61 -11.56
CA GLU A 86 6.25 -9.26 -10.72
C GLU A 86 6.30 -10.03 -9.40
N LEU A 87 6.67 -11.32 -9.45
CA LEU A 87 6.91 -12.09 -8.22
C LEU A 87 7.99 -11.46 -7.34
N LYS A 88 9.11 -11.07 -7.94
CA LYS A 88 10.21 -10.43 -7.19
C LYS A 88 9.82 -9.09 -6.56
N LYS A 89 8.86 -8.35 -7.14
CA LYS A 89 8.34 -7.09 -6.60
C LYS A 89 7.34 -7.30 -5.47
N SER A 90 6.68 -8.45 -5.42
CA SER A 90 5.73 -8.77 -4.36
C SER A 90 6.48 -9.12 -3.07
N LYS A 91 6.44 -8.23 -2.09
CA LYS A 91 7.07 -8.44 -0.76
C LYS A 91 6.46 -9.61 0.01
N THR A 92 5.20 -9.94 -0.26
CA THR A 92 4.44 -11.01 0.44
C THR A 92 4.33 -12.29 -0.39
N GLY A 93 4.80 -12.29 -1.65
CA GLY A 93 4.61 -13.41 -2.58
C GLY A 93 3.19 -13.52 -3.16
N ASN A 94 2.24 -12.72 -2.69
CA ASN A 94 0.85 -12.76 -3.17
C ASN A 94 0.72 -12.16 -4.56
N LEU A 95 -0.01 -12.87 -5.43
CA LEU A 95 -0.31 -12.45 -6.80
C LEU A 95 -1.82 -12.48 -7.03
N PHE A 96 -2.34 -11.51 -7.79
CA PHE A 96 -3.77 -11.33 -7.99
C PHE A 96 -4.13 -11.21 -9.46
N CYS A 97 -5.30 -11.76 -9.85
CA CYS A 97 -5.84 -11.64 -11.20
C CYS A 97 -6.40 -10.24 -11.49
N SER A 98 -6.83 -9.52 -10.45
CA SER A 98 -7.44 -8.20 -10.56
C SER A 98 -7.19 -7.35 -9.30
N LYS A 99 -7.42 -6.04 -9.43
CA LYS A 99 -7.43 -5.12 -8.28
C LYS A 99 -8.51 -5.49 -7.27
N LYS A 100 -9.66 -6.01 -7.72
CA LYS A 100 -10.75 -6.48 -6.86
C LYS A 100 -10.26 -7.63 -5.97
N CYS A 101 -9.68 -8.67 -6.52
CA CYS A 101 -9.12 -9.79 -5.75
C CYS A 101 -8.04 -9.34 -4.75
N SER A 102 -7.18 -8.38 -5.15
CA SER A 102 -6.19 -7.80 -4.24
C SER A 102 -6.86 -7.08 -3.07
N ALA A 103 -7.90 -6.29 -3.33
CA ALA A 103 -8.65 -5.57 -2.30
C ALA A 103 -9.38 -6.54 -1.35
N GLU A 104 -10.06 -7.54 -1.89
CA GLU A 104 -10.77 -8.57 -1.11
C GLU A 104 -9.82 -9.37 -0.21
N PHE A 105 -8.67 -9.79 -0.76
CA PHE A 105 -7.66 -10.50 0.01
C PHE A 105 -7.11 -9.63 1.15
N ASN A 106 -6.75 -8.38 0.85
CA ASN A 106 -6.24 -7.46 1.86
C ASN A 106 -7.30 -7.15 2.92
N ASN A 107 -8.58 -7.02 2.55
CA ASN A 107 -9.65 -6.77 3.51
C ASN A 107 -9.91 -7.98 4.41
N ARG A 108 -9.86 -9.22 3.88
CA ARG A 108 -9.98 -10.45 4.69
C ARG A 108 -8.82 -10.65 5.65
N ASN A 109 -7.61 -10.27 5.23
CA ASN A 109 -6.38 -10.43 6.01
C ASN A 109 -6.00 -9.17 6.80
N LYS A 110 -6.85 -8.15 6.79
CA LYS A 110 -6.65 -6.96 7.58
C LYS A 110 -6.73 -7.32 9.05
N LYS A 111 -5.64 -7.17 9.78
CA LYS A 111 -5.70 -7.18 11.24
C LYS A 111 -6.56 -5.99 11.64
N VAL A 112 -7.77 -6.28 12.13
CA VAL A 112 -8.73 -5.27 12.57
C VAL A 112 -8.09 -4.46 13.70
N GLY A 113 -8.22 -3.14 13.66
CA GLY A 113 -7.78 -2.26 14.74
C GLY A 113 -6.38 -1.63 14.59
N VAL A 114 -5.77 -1.56 13.39
CA VAL A 114 -4.33 -1.23 13.30
C VAL A 114 -4.00 0.14 12.70
N ARG A 115 -4.96 0.95 12.29
CA ARG A 115 -4.62 2.31 11.81
C ARG A 115 -5.25 3.38 12.69
N ARG A 116 -4.70 3.50 13.87
CA ARG A 116 -4.89 4.72 14.68
C ARG A 116 -4.13 5.87 14.04
N SER A 117 -4.71 7.05 14.08
CA SER A 117 -4.04 8.26 13.61
C SER A 117 -2.83 8.57 14.51
N LYS A 118 -1.87 9.34 14.00
CA LYS A 118 -0.74 9.80 14.82
C LYS A 118 -1.22 10.71 15.97
N LEU A 119 -2.30 11.44 15.75
CA LEU A 119 -2.93 12.29 16.75
C LEU A 119 -3.50 11.45 17.89
N GLU A 120 -4.27 10.40 17.60
CA GLU A 120 -4.83 9.48 18.61
C GLU A 120 -3.72 8.83 19.46
N ASN A 121 -2.67 8.29 18.82
CA ASN A 121 -1.56 7.66 19.53
C ASN A 121 -0.80 8.64 20.43
N TRP A 122 -0.65 9.89 19.99
CA TRP A 122 0.00 10.91 20.78
C TRP A 122 -0.89 11.34 21.98
N ILE A 123 -2.18 11.59 21.76
CA ILE A 123 -3.13 11.91 22.83
C ILE A 123 -3.18 10.79 23.87
N GLU A 124 -3.19 9.50 23.43
CA GLU A 124 -3.11 8.36 24.34
C GLU A 124 -1.88 8.44 25.25
N SER A 125 -0.69 8.66 24.67
CA SER A 125 0.54 8.78 25.46
C SER A 125 0.46 9.89 26.50
N GLU A 126 0.02 11.09 26.09
CA GLU A 126 -0.07 12.25 27.00
C GLU A 126 -1.11 12.04 28.13
N LEU A 127 -2.26 11.42 27.82
CA LEU A 127 -3.29 11.15 28.83
C LEU A 127 -2.86 10.03 29.79
N CYS A 128 -2.18 8.98 29.31
CA CYS A 128 -1.64 7.94 30.18
C CYS A 128 -0.53 8.45 31.10
N ASP A 129 0.27 9.42 30.63
CA ASP A 129 1.34 10.02 31.43
C ASP A 129 0.78 10.99 32.51
N LYS A 130 -0.41 11.57 32.25
CA LYS A 130 -1.00 12.58 33.14
C LYS A 130 -1.97 12.03 34.19
N TYR A 131 -2.73 10.97 33.85
CA TYR A 131 -3.81 10.47 34.70
C TYR A 131 -3.57 9.01 35.12
N ASP A 132 -3.80 8.71 36.42
CA ASP A 132 -3.61 7.38 37.01
C ASP A 132 -4.86 6.49 36.94
N PHE A 133 -6.03 7.04 36.52
CA PHE A 133 -7.24 6.24 36.36
C PHE A 133 -7.30 5.51 35.03
N GLU A 134 -8.12 4.48 34.95
CA GLU A 134 -8.28 3.67 33.74
C GLU A 134 -8.83 4.49 32.59
N ILE A 135 -8.13 4.50 31.46
CA ILE A 135 -8.57 5.06 30.18
C ILE A 135 -8.52 3.96 29.13
N ILE A 136 -9.65 3.70 28.49
CA ILE A 136 -9.79 2.67 27.47
C ILE A 136 -9.74 3.35 26.10
N PHE A 137 -8.76 2.97 25.27
CA PHE A 137 -8.61 3.48 23.91
C PHE A 137 -9.09 2.47 22.88
N ASN A 138 -9.91 2.93 21.92
CA ASN A 138 -10.51 2.13 20.85
C ASN A 138 -11.26 0.87 21.36
N GLY A 139 -11.84 0.98 22.55
CA GLY A 139 -12.62 -0.08 23.18
C GLY A 139 -14.03 -0.19 22.58
N LYS A 140 -14.56 -1.42 22.56
CA LYS A 140 -15.90 -1.71 22.06
C LYS A 140 -16.86 -2.19 23.13
N ASP A 141 -16.36 -2.53 24.30
CA ASP A 141 -17.11 -3.23 25.34
C ASP A 141 -18.19 -2.34 25.97
N ALA A 142 -17.98 -1.02 26.00
CA ALA A 142 -18.89 -0.08 26.65
C ALA A 142 -20.24 0.06 25.92
N ILE A 143 -20.23 0.07 24.57
CA ILE A 143 -21.43 0.35 23.76
C ILE A 143 -21.61 -0.58 22.56
N GLY A 144 -20.77 -1.61 22.42
CA GLY A 144 -20.77 -2.52 21.27
C GLY A 144 -20.16 -1.93 19.98
N SER A 145 -19.71 -0.66 20.01
CA SER A 145 -18.95 0.00 18.95
C SER A 145 -17.72 0.69 19.50
N GLU A 146 -16.74 0.93 18.65
CA GLU A 146 -15.45 1.50 19.03
C GLU A 146 -15.61 2.96 19.50
N LEU A 147 -15.06 3.29 20.67
CA LEU A 147 -14.88 4.63 21.17
C LEU A 147 -13.39 4.97 21.14
N ASP A 148 -13.02 6.14 20.62
CA ASP A 148 -11.60 6.52 20.52
C ASP A 148 -10.97 6.63 21.91
N ILE A 149 -11.68 7.24 22.87
CA ILE A 149 -11.25 7.36 24.25
C ILE A 149 -12.49 7.15 25.15
N TYR A 150 -12.38 6.28 26.16
CA TYR A 150 -13.42 6.07 27.16
C TYR A 150 -12.83 6.02 28.57
N ILE A 151 -13.40 6.79 29.48
CA ILE A 151 -13.02 6.84 30.90
C ILE A 151 -14.18 6.27 31.74
N PRO A 152 -14.10 4.99 32.15
CA PRO A 152 -15.19 4.30 32.83
C PRO A 152 -15.61 4.97 34.13
N SER A 153 -14.66 5.41 34.96
CA SER A 153 -14.89 6.05 36.24
C SER A 153 -15.75 7.32 36.12
N LEU A 154 -15.54 8.09 35.04
CA LEU A 154 -16.26 9.35 34.79
C LEU A 154 -17.48 9.17 33.86
N LYS A 155 -17.71 7.97 33.33
CA LYS A 155 -18.68 7.72 32.24
C LYS A 155 -18.57 8.73 31.09
N LEU A 156 -17.34 9.06 30.73
CA LEU A 156 -17.01 10.10 29.77
C LEU A 156 -16.27 9.45 28.58
N ALA A 157 -16.69 9.79 27.36
CA ALA A 157 -16.06 9.31 26.15
C ALA A 157 -15.75 10.45 25.18
N PHE A 158 -14.74 10.28 24.34
CA PHE A 158 -14.38 11.23 23.31
C PHE A 158 -14.24 10.52 21.95
N GLU A 159 -14.65 11.23 20.89
CA GLU A 159 -14.46 10.87 19.48
C GLU A 159 -13.68 11.97 18.78
N LEU A 160 -12.66 11.59 18.01
CA LEU A 160 -11.79 12.50 17.28
C LEU A 160 -12.15 12.50 15.79
N ASN A 161 -13.17 13.28 15.42
CA ASN A 161 -13.73 13.28 14.08
C ASN A 161 -12.89 14.11 13.10
N GLY A 162 -12.23 13.42 12.17
CA GLY A 162 -11.52 14.04 11.06
C GLY A 162 -12.44 14.45 9.90
N ILE A 163 -11.84 14.93 8.82
CA ILE A 163 -12.54 15.50 7.65
C ILE A 163 -13.58 14.55 7.01
N PHE A 164 -13.39 13.22 7.08
CA PHE A 164 -14.27 12.22 6.51
C PHE A 164 -15.66 12.15 7.18
N HIS A 165 -15.82 12.69 8.38
CA HIS A 165 -17.11 12.80 9.06
C HIS A 165 -17.94 13.99 8.59
N TYR A 166 -17.33 14.95 7.89
CA TYR A 166 -17.96 16.21 7.49
C TYR A 166 -18.04 16.41 5.98
N GLU A 167 -17.10 15.89 5.22
CA GLU A 167 -16.99 16.08 3.77
C GLU A 167 -17.12 14.78 3.00
N ALA A 168 -17.81 14.82 1.84
CA ALA A 168 -18.06 13.67 0.97
C ALA A 168 -16.83 13.30 0.10
N ILE A 169 -15.64 13.17 0.69
CA ILE A 169 -14.38 12.88 -0.03
C ILE A 169 -14.46 11.56 -0.80
N TYR A 170 -15.21 10.58 -0.28
CA TYR A 170 -15.44 9.28 -0.92
C TYR A 170 -16.87 9.09 -1.43
N GLY A 171 -17.59 10.21 -1.70
CA GLY A 171 -18.97 10.25 -2.15
C GLY A 171 -20.00 10.34 -1.02
N ASP A 172 -21.22 10.79 -1.40
CA ASP A 172 -22.30 11.07 -0.45
C ASP A 172 -22.79 9.82 0.27
N ASP A 173 -22.87 8.68 -0.40
CA ASP A 173 -23.28 7.40 0.22
C ASP A 173 -22.35 7.02 1.38
N LYS A 174 -21.06 7.23 1.20
CA LYS A 174 -20.07 6.94 2.25
C LYS A 174 -20.21 7.91 3.42
N LEU A 175 -20.37 9.20 3.15
CA LEU A 175 -20.59 10.21 4.19
C LEU A 175 -21.87 9.94 4.98
N ASN A 176 -22.98 9.60 4.28
CA ASN A 176 -24.24 9.26 4.93
C ASN A 176 -24.11 8.02 5.81
N SER A 177 -23.35 7.01 5.39
CA SER A 177 -23.05 5.83 6.19
C SER A 177 -22.27 6.19 7.46
N ILE A 178 -21.26 7.08 7.38
CA ILE A 178 -20.49 7.55 8.53
C ILE A 178 -21.41 8.30 9.51
N LYS A 179 -22.17 9.27 9.03
CA LYS A 179 -23.12 10.04 9.86
C LYS A 179 -24.17 9.17 10.56
N ASN A 180 -24.65 8.12 9.88
CA ASN A 180 -25.58 7.18 10.49
C ASN A 180 -24.90 6.37 11.62
N ASN A 181 -23.67 5.92 11.41
CA ASN A 181 -22.89 5.24 12.44
C ASN A 181 -22.62 6.14 13.65
N ASP A 182 -22.26 7.42 13.42
CA ASP A 182 -22.05 8.40 14.48
C ASP A 182 -23.33 8.60 15.29
N ARG A 183 -24.51 8.67 14.64
CA ARG A 183 -25.80 8.79 15.32
C ARG A 183 -26.12 7.55 16.17
N ILE A 184 -25.88 6.35 15.66
CA ILE A 184 -26.08 5.10 16.39
C ILE A 184 -25.16 5.06 17.62
N LYS A 185 -23.89 5.42 17.45
CA LYS A 185 -22.90 5.50 18.51
C LYS A 185 -23.34 6.49 19.62
N PHE A 186 -23.77 7.68 19.23
CA PHE A 186 -24.28 8.68 20.16
C PHE A 186 -25.49 8.16 20.96
N GLN A 187 -26.46 7.52 20.29
CA GLN A 187 -27.62 6.93 20.97
C GLN A 187 -27.23 5.81 21.94
N SER A 188 -26.24 4.98 21.55
CA SER A 188 -25.72 3.92 22.41
C SER A 188 -25.03 4.48 23.66
N CYS A 189 -24.29 5.57 23.52
CA CYS A 189 -23.70 6.27 24.68
C CYS A 189 -24.79 6.78 25.63
N LEU A 190 -25.82 7.45 25.11
CA LEU A 190 -26.94 7.93 25.91
C LEU A 190 -27.64 6.78 26.67
N ASN A 191 -27.92 5.68 26.02
CA ASN A 191 -28.56 4.51 26.63
C ASN A 191 -27.73 3.92 27.77
N ASN A 192 -26.39 4.01 27.67
CA ASN A 192 -25.45 3.54 28.69
C ASN A 192 -25.05 4.64 29.70
N LYS A 193 -25.68 5.81 29.65
CA LYS A 193 -25.37 6.97 30.50
C LYS A 193 -23.92 7.44 30.40
N ILE A 194 -23.34 7.30 29.21
CA ILE A 194 -22.01 7.76 28.88
C ILE A 194 -22.14 9.13 28.19
N GLU A 195 -21.46 10.13 28.71
CA GLU A 195 -21.33 11.43 28.06
C GLU A 195 -20.33 11.35 26.93
N LEU A 196 -20.79 11.60 25.69
CA LEU A 196 -19.94 11.53 24.50
C LEU A 196 -19.60 12.94 24.02
N CYS A 197 -18.31 13.28 24.04
CA CYS A 197 -17.77 14.52 23.53
C CYS A 197 -17.14 14.30 22.15
N VAL A 198 -17.65 14.94 21.11
CA VAL A 198 -17.10 14.85 19.74
C VAL A 198 -16.20 16.04 19.49
N ILE A 199 -14.94 15.77 19.18
CA ILE A 199 -13.92 16.77 18.89
C ILE A 199 -13.65 16.80 17.38
N ASN A 200 -13.90 17.95 16.76
CA ASN A 200 -13.61 18.17 15.36
C ASN A 200 -12.10 18.37 15.14
N THR A 201 -11.45 17.42 14.48
CA THR A 201 -10.01 17.43 14.18
C THR A 201 -9.71 17.67 12.70
N THR A 202 -10.64 18.25 11.93
CA THR A 202 -10.51 18.46 10.46
C THR A 202 -9.27 19.29 10.08
N GLU A 203 -8.82 20.19 10.95
CA GLU A 203 -7.63 21.00 10.73
C GLU A 203 -6.32 20.20 10.86
N SER A 204 -6.36 19.03 11.52
CA SER A 204 -5.18 18.15 11.70
C SER A 204 -4.96 17.25 10.49
N LYS A 205 -4.74 17.84 9.30
CA LYS A 205 -4.45 17.07 8.06
C LYS A 205 -3.16 16.23 8.16
N ASN A 206 -2.15 16.80 8.81
CA ASN A 206 -0.89 16.13 9.12
C ASN A 206 -0.55 16.46 10.57
N PHE A 207 -0.44 15.46 11.42
CA PHE A 207 -0.17 15.63 12.85
C PHE A 207 1.13 16.42 13.10
N LYS A 208 1.03 17.46 13.96
CA LYS A 208 2.14 18.25 14.49
C LYS A 208 1.84 18.59 15.95
N PRO A 209 2.66 18.16 16.92
CA PRO A 209 2.39 18.37 18.34
C PRO A 209 2.11 19.84 18.71
N GLU A 210 2.90 20.79 18.18
CA GLU A 210 2.79 22.22 18.53
C GLU A 210 1.46 22.83 18.08
N ARG A 211 0.89 22.35 16.98
CA ARG A 211 -0.40 22.82 16.47
C ARG A 211 -1.57 22.07 17.12
N ASP A 212 -1.41 20.75 17.26
CA ASP A 212 -2.51 19.84 17.60
C ASP A 212 -2.69 19.68 19.11
N ILE A 213 -1.81 20.30 19.93
CA ILE A 213 -1.92 20.38 21.41
C ILE A 213 -3.28 20.95 21.88
N LYS A 214 -3.92 21.76 21.05
CA LYS A 214 -5.26 22.31 21.36
C LYS A 214 -6.31 21.22 21.59
N TYR A 215 -6.25 20.10 20.86
CA TYR A 215 -7.19 18.99 21.02
C TYR A 215 -6.97 18.27 22.36
N LEU A 216 -5.72 18.05 22.74
CA LEU A 216 -5.37 17.50 24.03
C LEU A 216 -5.89 18.39 25.16
N LYS A 217 -5.64 19.72 25.10
CA LYS A 217 -6.12 20.67 26.09
C LYS A 217 -7.65 20.68 26.22
N ILE A 218 -8.39 20.56 25.12
CA ILE A 218 -9.86 20.44 25.17
C ILE A 218 -10.27 19.18 25.94
N ILE A 219 -9.64 18.04 25.66
CA ILE A 219 -9.91 16.78 26.37
C ILE A 219 -9.60 16.92 27.86
N GLU A 220 -8.42 17.44 28.21
CA GLU A 220 -7.98 17.64 29.58
C GLU A 220 -8.94 18.55 30.35
N ASN A 221 -9.34 19.69 29.77
CA ASN A 221 -10.28 20.61 30.40
C ASN A 221 -11.64 19.95 30.71
N ILE A 222 -12.16 19.16 29.77
CA ILE A 222 -13.42 18.45 29.97
C ILE A 222 -13.29 17.37 31.07
N ILE A 223 -12.18 16.65 31.10
CA ILE A 223 -11.87 15.66 32.16
C ILE A 223 -11.81 16.38 33.53
N GLU A 224 -11.05 17.45 33.62
CA GLU A 224 -10.89 18.21 34.85
C GLU A 224 -12.22 18.78 35.33
N GLU A 225 -13.01 19.39 34.44
CA GLU A 225 -14.37 19.85 34.79
C GLU A 225 -15.26 18.72 35.30
N LYS A 226 -15.14 17.52 34.74
CA LYS A 226 -15.95 16.39 35.17
C LYS A 226 -15.55 15.90 36.55
N ILE A 227 -14.24 15.82 36.82
CA ILE A 227 -13.70 15.46 38.15
C ILE A 227 -14.17 16.44 39.23
N TRP A 228 -14.20 17.75 38.92
CA TRP A 228 -14.64 18.77 39.88
C TRP A 228 -16.15 18.76 40.20
N ARG A 229 -16.97 18.12 39.36
CA ARG A 229 -18.43 18.04 39.51
C ARG A 229 -18.92 16.78 40.24
N GLU A 230 -18.06 15.78 40.39
CA GLU A 230 -18.34 14.56 41.17
C GLU A 230 -17.87 14.68 42.61
#